data_dc56bc24d5e7bf11735cff9e224cc1bd
#
_entry.id   dc56bc24d5e7bf11735cff9e224cc1bd
#
_cell.length_a   1.000
_cell.length_b   1.000
_cell.length_c   1.000
_cell.angle_alpha   90.00
_cell.angle_beta   90.00
_cell.angle_gamma   90.00
#
_symmetry.space_group_name_H-M   'P 1'
#
loop_
_entity.id
_entity.type
_entity.pdbx_description
1 polymer ?
#
loop_
_entity_poly.entity_id
_entity_poly.type
_entity_poly.pdbx_seq_one_letter_code
_entity_poly.pdbx_strand_id
1 'polypeptide(L)'
;DFHDAVFDNANRFVRPLEQGAQVLVNSRYYRQDLFINWEQAFRGSATNRYDVGYAGQLRAGPFRFNGQAHWVHNGQALLKLDRSFNTADNLVTALGPELVVEPSTYFPALTWWRQAGIRATYLTSLNEPLAGGPAIRGRGYELSVWMDFSGWRPSVSFWKGRHFLS
;
A
#
# COMPACT_ATOMS: atom_id res chain seq x y z
N ASP A 1 -4.02 -7.53 -0.95
CA ASP A 1 -4.61 -6.42 -0.22
C ASP A 1 -3.51 -5.42 0.12
N PHE A 2 -3.80 -4.13 -0.02
CA PHE A 2 -2.91 -3.05 0.40
C PHE A 2 -2.92 -2.91 1.92
N HIS A 3 -1.79 -2.47 2.48
CA HIS A 3 -1.71 -2.09 3.87
C HIS A 3 -2.55 -0.83 4.11
N ASP A 4 -3.34 -0.76 5.18
CA ASP A 4 -4.27 0.34 5.45
C ASP A 4 -3.58 1.71 5.49
N ALA A 5 -2.34 1.77 5.99
CA ALA A 5 -1.54 2.99 5.97
C ALA A 5 -1.06 3.43 4.57
N VAL A 6 -1.10 2.54 3.57
CA VAL A 6 -0.72 2.83 2.18
C VAL A 6 -1.93 3.18 1.35
N PHE A 7 -3.05 2.53 1.62
CA PHE A 7 -4.27 2.70 0.85
C PHE A 7 -5.47 2.79 1.80
N ASP A 8 -6.08 3.96 1.88
CA ASP A 8 -7.28 4.17 2.65
C ASP A 8 -8.45 3.39 2.04
N ASN A 9 -9.02 2.46 2.80
CA ASN A 9 -10.16 1.68 2.38
C ASN A 9 -11.40 2.54 2.02
N ALA A 10 -11.54 3.73 2.60
CA ALA A 10 -12.62 4.65 2.25
C ALA A 10 -12.55 5.08 0.77
N ASN A 11 -11.35 5.30 0.25
CA ASN A 11 -11.16 5.65 -1.17
C ASN A 11 -11.55 4.52 -2.12
N ARG A 12 -11.44 3.27 -1.68
CA ARG A 12 -11.77 2.08 -2.48
C ARG A 12 -13.28 1.96 -2.77
N PHE A 13 -14.12 2.43 -1.86
CA PHE A 13 -15.58 2.33 -1.97
C PHE A 13 -16.23 3.61 -2.51
N VAL A 14 -15.61 4.76 -2.26
CA VAL A 14 -16.18 6.08 -2.61
C VAL A 14 -15.79 6.53 -4.01
N ARG A 15 -14.68 6.01 -4.55
CA ARG A 15 -14.15 6.39 -5.87
C ARG A 15 -13.90 5.14 -6.70
N PRO A 16 -14.90 4.61 -7.41
CA PRO A 16 -14.67 3.58 -8.40
C PRO A 16 -13.69 4.10 -9.46
N LEU A 17 -12.84 3.22 -9.97
CA LEU A 17 -11.90 3.51 -11.07
C LEU A 17 -12.70 3.99 -12.29
N GLU A 18 -12.84 5.29 -12.46
CA GLU A 18 -13.59 5.84 -13.61
C GLU A 18 -12.76 5.78 -14.90
N GLN A 19 -11.45 5.99 -14.79
CA GLN A 19 -10.52 5.91 -15.92
C GLN A 19 -9.15 5.45 -15.41
N GLY A 20 -8.68 4.30 -15.85
CA GLY A 20 -7.39 3.80 -15.40
C GLY A 20 -6.99 2.50 -16.06
N ALA A 21 -5.83 2.01 -15.69
CA ALA A 21 -5.31 0.72 -16.09
C ALA A 21 -4.80 -0.05 -14.88
N GLN A 22 -5.00 -1.36 -14.88
CA GLN A 22 -4.52 -2.25 -13.84
C GLN A 22 -3.80 -3.44 -14.47
N VAL A 23 -2.67 -3.83 -13.89
CA VAL A 23 -1.90 -5.00 -14.27
C VAL A 23 -1.79 -5.92 -13.06
N LEU A 24 -2.37 -7.11 -13.20
CA LEU A 24 -2.32 -8.16 -12.20
C LEU A 24 -1.40 -9.28 -12.68
N VAL A 25 -0.40 -9.62 -11.88
CA VAL A 25 0.44 -10.80 -12.10
C VAL A 25 0.27 -11.72 -10.90
N ASN A 26 -0.02 -12.97 -11.17
CA ASN A 26 -0.16 -13.97 -10.12
C ASN A 26 0.53 -15.28 -10.54
N SER A 27 1.58 -15.64 -9.81
CA SER A 27 2.31 -16.88 -9.98
C SER A 27 2.52 -17.58 -8.64
N ARG A 28 3.11 -18.77 -8.65
CA ARG A 28 3.45 -19.51 -7.43
C ARG A 28 4.38 -18.73 -6.50
N TYR A 29 5.34 -17.96 -7.06
CA TYR A 29 6.42 -17.31 -6.31
C TYR A 29 6.25 -15.81 -6.21
N TYR A 30 5.41 -15.22 -7.06
CA TYR A 30 5.28 -13.77 -7.17
C TYR A 30 3.84 -13.38 -7.44
N ARG A 31 3.36 -12.39 -6.70
CA ARG A 31 2.08 -11.72 -6.95
C ARG A 31 2.34 -10.22 -7.04
N GLN A 32 1.70 -9.58 -8.00
CA GLN A 32 1.77 -8.13 -8.19
C GLN A 32 0.40 -7.59 -8.57
N ASP A 33 0.13 -6.40 -8.06
CA ASP A 33 -0.99 -5.55 -8.44
C ASP A 33 -0.41 -4.15 -8.67
N LEU A 34 -0.55 -3.64 -9.87
CA LEU A 34 -0.15 -2.28 -10.25
C LEU A 34 -1.35 -1.61 -10.88
N PHE A 35 -1.72 -0.43 -10.39
CA PHE A 35 -2.76 0.36 -11.02
C PHE A 35 -2.35 1.81 -11.19
N ILE A 36 -2.93 2.45 -12.19
CA ILE A 36 -2.94 3.89 -12.39
C ILE A 36 -4.37 4.33 -12.63
N ASN A 37 -4.80 5.36 -11.93
CA ASN A 37 -6.12 5.94 -12.05
C ASN A 37 -6.00 7.45 -12.35
N TRP A 38 -6.73 7.92 -13.37
CA TRP A 38 -6.89 9.34 -13.64
C TRP A 38 -8.21 9.80 -13.05
N GLU A 39 -8.17 10.44 -11.90
CA GLU A 39 -9.39 10.94 -11.25
C GLU A 39 -9.93 12.21 -11.93
N GLN A 40 -9.06 12.98 -12.58
CA GLN A 40 -9.44 14.20 -13.28
C GLN A 40 -8.60 14.39 -14.53
N ALA A 41 -9.21 14.20 -15.69
CA ALA A 41 -8.58 14.51 -16.97
C ALA A 41 -8.56 16.03 -17.22
N PHE A 42 -7.51 16.49 -17.84
CA PHE A 42 -7.27 17.87 -18.19
C PHE A 42 -8.47 18.49 -18.95
N ARG A 43 -9.18 19.42 -18.33
CA ARG A 43 -10.12 20.32 -18.99
C ARG A 43 -9.71 21.77 -18.68
N GLY A 44 -8.92 22.38 -19.58
CA GLY A 44 -8.50 23.78 -19.46
C GLY A 44 -7.53 24.04 -18.30
N SER A 45 -7.88 24.93 -17.37
CA SER A 45 -7.06 25.29 -16.20
C SER A 45 -7.20 24.34 -15.00
N ALA A 46 -7.86 23.19 -15.16
CA ALA A 46 -8.09 22.25 -14.08
C ALA A 46 -6.80 21.48 -13.73
N THR A 47 -6.65 21.19 -12.46
CA THR A 47 -5.56 20.37 -11.92
C THR A 47 -5.72 18.92 -12.34
N ASN A 48 -4.65 18.30 -12.85
CA ASN A 48 -4.61 16.86 -13.10
C ASN A 48 -4.42 16.13 -11.75
N ARG A 49 -5.15 15.06 -11.57
CA ARG A 49 -4.98 14.18 -10.42
C ARG A 49 -4.75 12.75 -10.89
N TYR A 50 -3.64 12.19 -10.44
CA TYR A 50 -3.26 10.81 -10.69
C TYR A 50 -3.14 10.07 -9.37
N ASP A 51 -3.55 8.82 -9.41
CA ASP A 51 -3.45 7.89 -8.31
C ASP A 51 -2.78 6.61 -8.83
N VAL A 52 -1.57 6.32 -8.34
CA VAL A 52 -0.78 5.18 -8.76
C VAL A 52 -0.50 4.31 -7.54
N GLY A 53 -0.89 3.05 -7.63
CA GLY A 53 -0.66 2.08 -6.57
C GLY A 53 0.07 0.83 -7.05
N TYR A 54 0.96 0.34 -6.22
CA TYR A 54 1.68 -0.90 -6.39
C TYR A 54 1.58 -1.75 -5.13
N ALA A 55 1.26 -3.03 -5.28
CA ALA A 55 1.40 -4.04 -4.25
C ALA A 55 2.06 -5.29 -4.82
N GLY A 56 3.15 -5.72 -4.21
CA GLY A 56 3.90 -6.91 -4.62
C GLY A 56 4.19 -7.83 -3.45
N GLN A 57 4.23 -9.13 -3.72
CA GLN A 57 4.61 -10.15 -2.76
C GLN A 57 5.50 -11.19 -3.43
N LEU A 58 6.67 -11.42 -2.88
CA LEU A 58 7.52 -12.57 -3.19
C LEU A 58 7.26 -13.68 -2.18
N ARG A 59 7.32 -14.94 -2.61
CA ARG A 59 7.05 -16.12 -1.79
C ARG A 59 8.16 -17.14 -1.94
N ALA A 60 8.71 -17.58 -0.82
CA ALA A 60 9.74 -18.62 -0.76
C ALA A 60 9.49 -19.53 0.46
N GLY A 61 8.75 -20.61 0.25
CA GLY A 61 8.29 -21.49 1.32
C GLY A 61 7.41 -20.72 2.34
N PRO A 62 7.76 -20.75 3.64
CA PRO A 62 7.03 -20.02 4.66
C PRO A 62 7.32 -18.51 4.66
N PHE A 63 8.35 -18.08 3.96
CA PHE A 63 8.75 -16.68 3.91
C PHE A 63 8.04 -15.93 2.79
N ARG A 64 7.56 -14.74 3.12
CA ARG A 64 7.02 -13.78 2.17
C ARG A 64 7.73 -12.45 2.35
N PHE A 65 7.91 -11.72 1.28
CA PHE A 65 8.36 -10.33 1.31
C PHE A 65 7.32 -9.48 0.61
N ASN A 66 6.75 -8.52 1.34
CA ASN A 66 5.68 -7.65 0.86
C ASN A 66 6.26 -6.27 0.57
N GLY A 67 5.85 -5.69 -0.56
CA GLY A 67 6.19 -4.32 -0.93
C GLY A 67 4.96 -3.61 -1.46
N GLN A 68 4.73 -2.37 -0.99
CA GLN A 68 3.63 -1.54 -1.43
C GLN A 68 4.09 -0.10 -1.60
N ALA A 69 3.50 0.58 -2.56
CA ALA A 69 3.68 2.01 -2.77
C ALA A 69 2.36 2.61 -3.26
N HIS A 70 2.02 3.78 -2.78
CA HIS A 70 0.88 4.55 -3.22
C HIS A 70 1.32 6.00 -3.41
N TRP A 71 1.13 6.51 -4.62
CA TRP A 71 1.47 7.87 -5.00
C TRP A 71 0.24 8.61 -5.52
N VAL A 72 -0.07 9.71 -4.90
CA VAL A 72 -1.13 10.62 -5.32
C VAL A 72 -0.49 11.92 -5.77
N HIS A 73 -0.70 12.27 -7.03
CA HIS A 73 -0.27 13.52 -7.63
C HIS A 73 -1.45 14.47 -7.82
N ASN A 74 -1.34 15.66 -7.26
CA ASN A 74 -2.27 16.75 -7.50
C ASN A 74 -1.49 17.94 -8.10
N GLY A 75 -1.72 18.27 -9.37
CA GLY A 75 -0.98 19.36 -9.98
C GLY A 75 -1.33 19.63 -11.44
N GLN A 76 -0.77 20.70 -11.97
CA GLN A 76 -0.87 21.00 -13.39
C GLN A 76 0.22 20.25 -14.15
N ALA A 77 -0.18 19.40 -15.10
CA ALA A 77 0.64 18.68 -16.09
C ALA A 77 2.00 18.12 -15.63
N LEU A 78 2.12 16.79 -15.65
CA LEU A 78 3.35 16.00 -15.44
C LEU A 78 4.61 16.45 -16.23
N LEU A 79 4.46 17.29 -17.24
CA LEU A 79 5.53 17.65 -18.20
C LEU A 79 5.97 19.11 -18.16
N LYS A 80 5.41 19.93 -17.28
CA LYS A 80 5.89 21.31 -17.13
C LYS A 80 6.96 21.37 -16.03
N LEU A 81 8.19 21.48 -16.45
CA LEU A 81 9.39 21.69 -15.61
C LEU A 81 9.42 23.05 -14.88
N ASP A 82 8.38 23.84 -14.98
CA ASP A 82 8.30 25.15 -14.33
C ASP A 82 7.77 24.99 -12.91
N ARG A 83 8.63 25.24 -11.94
CA ARG A 83 8.37 25.18 -10.50
C ARG A 83 7.35 26.19 -9.97
N SER A 84 6.80 27.03 -10.83
CA SER A 84 5.79 28.04 -10.45
C SER A 84 4.39 27.47 -10.25
N PHE A 85 4.16 26.18 -10.54
CA PHE A 85 2.87 25.52 -10.38
C PHE A 85 2.76 24.80 -9.04
N ASN A 86 1.70 25.07 -8.31
CA ASN A 86 1.35 24.38 -7.07
C ASN A 86 1.06 22.91 -7.34
N THR A 87 2.04 22.05 -7.15
CA THR A 87 1.89 20.59 -7.16
C THR A 87 1.92 20.08 -5.73
N ALA A 88 1.07 19.13 -5.41
CA ALA A 88 1.13 18.38 -4.16
C ALA A 88 1.32 16.91 -4.47
N ASP A 89 2.38 16.34 -3.96
CA ASP A 89 2.70 14.93 -4.11
C ASP A 89 2.66 14.23 -2.76
N ASN A 90 1.91 13.14 -2.70
CA ASN A 90 1.88 12.26 -1.55
C ASN A 90 2.37 10.87 -1.96
N LEU A 91 3.44 10.41 -1.37
CA LEU A 91 3.95 9.06 -1.55
C LEU A 91 4.00 8.33 -0.21
N VAL A 92 3.36 7.18 -0.15
CA VAL A 92 3.45 6.26 1.00
C VAL A 92 4.01 4.93 0.51
N THR A 93 4.96 4.38 1.24
CA THR A 93 5.50 3.05 0.96
C THR A 93 5.47 2.16 2.20
N ALA A 94 5.29 0.87 1.99
CA ALA A 94 5.38 -0.15 3.01
C ALA A 94 6.20 -1.33 2.49
N LEU A 95 7.21 -1.75 3.25
CA LEU A 95 8.08 -2.86 2.88
C LEU A 95 8.29 -3.76 4.09
N GLY A 96 8.26 -5.07 3.89
CA GLY A 96 8.61 -5.94 5.01
C GLY A 96 8.47 -7.42 4.78
N PRO A 97 9.23 -8.20 5.58
CA PRO A 97 9.13 -9.64 5.62
C PRO A 97 7.91 -10.11 6.39
N GLU A 98 7.43 -11.27 6.02
CA GLU A 98 6.37 -12.01 6.70
C GLU A 98 6.76 -13.48 6.75
N LEU A 99 6.61 -14.09 7.92
CA LEU A 99 6.72 -15.53 8.12
C LEU A 99 5.31 -16.10 8.28
N VAL A 100 4.97 -17.09 7.47
CA VAL A 100 3.67 -17.76 7.52
C VAL A 100 3.89 -19.24 7.75
N VAL A 101 3.22 -19.80 8.73
CA VAL A 101 3.24 -21.23 9.04
C VAL A 101 1.84 -21.81 8.89
N GLU A 102 1.77 -23.05 8.45
CA GLU A 102 0.55 -23.85 8.39
C GLU A 102 0.61 -24.90 9.49
N PRO A 103 -0.08 -24.70 10.62
CA PRO A 103 0.02 -25.59 11.78
C PRO A 103 -0.34 -27.03 11.48
N SER A 104 -1.27 -27.27 10.54
CA SER A 104 -1.65 -28.62 10.09
C SER A 104 -0.49 -29.41 9.49
N THR A 105 0.55 -28.74 8.97
CA THR A 105 1.78 -29.40 8.48
C THR A 105 2.53 -30.11 9.60
N TYR A 106 2.50 -29.56 10.81
CA TYR A 106 3.21 -30.08 11.99
C TYR A 106 2.27 -30.87 12.92
N PHE A 107 1.01 -30.50 12.94
CA PHE A 107 -0.05 -31.02 13.81
C PHE A 107 -1.29 -31.36 12.97
N PRO A 108 -1.37 -32.54 12.34
CA PRO A 108 -2.48 -32.88 11.44
C PRO A 108 -3.87 -32.82 12.06
N ALA A 109 -3.98 -32.93 13.39
CA ALA A 109 -5.26 -32.80 14.10
C ALA A 109 -5.81 -31.36 14.13
N LEU A 110 -4.99 -30.33 13.81
CA LEU A 110 -5.38 -28.92 13.82
C LEU A 110 -5.92 -28.45 12.46
N THR A 111 -6.83 -29.19 11.85
CA THR A 111 -7.39 -28.87 10.54
C THR A 111 -8.20 -27.56 10.51
N TRP A 112 -8.70 -27.13 11.67
CA TRP A 112 -9.45 -25.87 11.85
C TRP A 112 -8.54 -24.64 11.91
N TRP A 113 -7.23 -24.82 12.20
CA TRP A 113 -6.23 -23.76 12.19
C TRP A 113 -5.44 -23.78 10.87
N ARG A 114 -5.79 -22.90 9.96
CA ARG A 114 -5.23 -22.89 8.61
C ARG A 114 -3.82 -22.33 8.56
N GLN A 115 -3.64 -21.13 9.11
CA GLN A 115 -2.36 -20.40 9.02
C GLN A 115 -2.16 -19.53 10.26
N ALA A 116 -0.90 -19.25 10.56
CA ALA A 116 -0.50 -18.18 11.45
C ALA A 116 0.67 -17.43 10.84
N GLY A 117 0.82 -16.18 11.17
CA GLY A 117 1.92 -15.38 10.64
C GLY A 117 2.33 -14.24 11.55
N ILE A 118 3.58 -13.85 11.36
CA ILE A 118 4.17 -12.64 11.92
C ILE A 118 4.71 -11.81 10.78
N ARG A 119 4.39 -10.53 10.75
CA ARG A 119 4.83 -9.58 9.73
C ARG A 119 5.46 -8.37 10.40
N ALA A 120 6.64 -7.98 9.93
CA ALA A 120 7.27 -6.72 10.24
C ALA A 120 7.21 -5.82 9.01
N THR A 121 6.73 -4.59 9.18
CA THR A 121 6.59 -3.64 8.08
C THR A 121 7.31 -2.35 8.43
N TYR A 122 8.12 -1.86 7.51
CA TYR A 122 8.68 -0.51 7.54
C TYR A 122 7.89 0.38 6.59
N LEU A 123 7.45 1.52 7.10
CA LEU A 123 6.64 2.47 6.35
C LEU A 123 7.38 3.79 6.20
N THR A 124 7.23 4.42 5.02
CA THR A 124 7.66 5.79 4.80
C THR A 124 6.53 6.59 4.18
N SER A 125 6.50 7.88 4.48
CA SER A 125 5.63 8.83 3.79
C SER A 125 6.40 10.07 3.40
N LEU A 126 6.07 10.61 2.23
CA LEU A 126 6.52 11.90 1.74
C LEU A 126 5.27 12.69 1.38
N ASN A 127 5.13 13.86 1.99
CA ASN A 127 4.04 14.78 1.69
C ASN A 127 4.65 16.12 1.27
N GLU A 128 4.42 16.52 0.03
CA GLU A 128 4.80 17.82 -0.51
C GLU A 128 3.55 18.70 -0.59
N PRO A 129 3.44 19.73 0.27
CA PRO A 129 2.25 20.58 0.29
C PRO A 129 2.15 21.49 -0.94
N LEU A 130 0.92 21.78 -1.36
CA LEU A 130 0.58 22.65 -2.50
C LEU A 130 1.22 24.05 -2.49
N ALA A 131 1.62 24.58 -1.36
CA ALA A 131 2.07 25.96 -1.22
C ALA A 131 3.61 26.13 -1.25
N GLY A 132 4.37 25.14 -1.76
CA GLY A 132 5.83 25.22 -1.79
C GLY A 132 6.47 25.18 -0.40
N GLY A 133 5.75 24.72 0.61
CA GLY A 133 6.30 24.46 1.94
C GLY A 133 7.30 23.30 1.95
N PRO A 134 8.02 23.11 3.05
CA PRO A 134 8.98 22.02 3.16
C PRO A 134 8.25 20.66 3.10
N ALA A 135 8.82 19.72 2.36
CA ALA A 135 8.30 18.35 2.31
C ALA A 135 8.35 17.70 3.71
N ILE A 136 7.22 17.13 4.12
CA ILE A 136 7.10 16.41 5.39
C ILE A 136 7.40 14.93 5.11
N ARG A 137 8.41 14.40 5.82
CA ARG A 137 8.81 12.98 5.72
C ARG A 137 8.41 12.24 7.00
N GLY A 138 7.60 11.21 6.83
CA GLY A 138 7.23 10.30 7.89
C GLY A 138 7.95 8.96 7.77
N ARG A 139 8.09 8.27 8.89
CA ARG A 139 8.58 6.88 8.94
C ARG A 139 7.92 6.14 10.10
N GLY A 140 7.70 4.88 9.92
CA GLY A 140 7.09 4.04 10.95
C GLY A 140 7.48 2.57 10.81
N TYR A 141 7.20 1.85 11.86
CA TYR A 141 7.38 0.40 11.94
C TYR A 141 6.10 -0.20 12.49
N GLU A 142 5.70 -1.30 11.90
CA GLU A 142 4.60 -2.13 12.39
C GLU A 142 5.09 -3.55 12.56
N LEU A 143 4.71 -4.14 13.68
CA LEU A 143 4.83 -5.58 13.93
C LEU A 143 3.42 -6.12 14.12
N SER A 144 3.00 -7.04 13.28
CA SER A 144 1.68 -7.67 13.38
C SER A 144 1.80 -9.18 13.50
N VAL A 145 0.94 -9.75 14.34
CA VAL A 145 0.74 -11.20 14.46
C VAL A 145 -0.70 -11.50 14.10
N TRP A 146 -0.93 -12.51 13.29
CA TRP A 146 -2.26 -12.92 12.86
C TRP A 146 -2.40 -14.44 12.84
N MET A 147 -3.63 -14.89 12.96
CA MET A 147 -3.99 -16.30 12.86
C MET A 147 -5.22 -16.44 11.99
N ASP A 148 -5.35 -17.54 11.26
CA ASP A 148 -6.48 -17.84 10.39
C ASP A 148 -7.16 -19.13 10.84
N PHE A 149 -8.39 -19.00 11.36
CA PHE A 149 -9.22 -20.08 11.84
C PHE A 149 -10.50 -20.13 11.01
N SER A 150 -10.66 -21.09 10.11
CA SER A 150 -11.94 -21.37 9.43
C SER A 150 -12.82 -20.16 9.11
N GLY A 151 -12.24 -19.07 8.57
CA GLY A 151 -12.95 -17.84 8.21
C GLY A 151 -12.80 -16.68 9.19
N TRP A 152 -12.17 -16.88 10.33
CA TRP A 152 -11.80 -15.83 11.28
C TRP A 152 -10.31 -15.55 11.17
N ARG A 153 -9.94 -14.26 11.08
CA ARG A 153 -8.53 -13.81 11.07
C ARG A 153 -8.28 -12.74 12.10
N PRO A 154 -8.20 -13.09 13.41
CA PRO A 154 -7.78 -12.14 14.41
C PRO A 154 -6.33 -11.71 14.16
N SER A 155 -6.05 -10.44 14.39
CA SER A 155 -4.71 -9.88 14.31
C SER A 155 -4.48 -8.88 15.43
N VAL A 156 -3.22 -8.78 15.86
CA VAL A 156 -2.75 -7.77 16.80
C VAL A 156 -1.57 -7.08 16.17
N SER A 157 -1.61 -5.77 16.11
CA SER A 157 -0.54 -4.95 15.55
C SER A 157 0.01 -3.99 16.59
N PHE A 158 1.32 -3.86 16.62
CA PHE A 158 2.04 -2.83 17.35
C PHE A 158 2.64 -1.85 16.36
N TRP A 159 2.32 -0.58 16.51
CA TRP A 159 2.73 0.51 15.64
C TRP A 159 3.59 1.54 16.38
N LYS A 160 4.65 2.01 15.70
CA LYS A 160 5.44 3.16 16.14
C LYS A 160 5.83 4.00 14.93
N GLY A 161 5.40 5.26 14.88
CA GLY A 161 5.72 6.17 13.78
C GLY A 161 6.07 7.58 14.26
N ARG A 162 6.73 8.35 13.36
CA ARG A 162 6.99 9.78 13.52
C ARG A 162 6.59 10.49 12.23
N HIS A 163 5.85 11.60 12.37
CA HIS A 163 5.38 12.43 11.25
C HIS A 163 4.64 11.63 10.16
N PHE A 164 4.06 10.51 10.54
CA PHE A 164 3.23 9.72 9.66
C PHE A 164 1.81 10.28 9.76
N LEU A 165 1.37 10.94 8.67
CA LEU A 165 -0.02 11.39 8.55
C LEU A 165 -0.81 10.24 7.95
N SER A 166 -1.71 9.70 8.72
CA SER A 166 -2.70 8.70 8.28
C SER A 166 -3.96 9.39 7.76
#